data_040e729b67340f3f213b29f2a84cc757
#
_entry.id   040e729b67340f3f213b29f2a84cc757
#
_cell.length_a   1.000
_cell.length_b   1.000
_cell.length_c   1.000
_cell.angle_alpha   90.00
_cell.angle_beta   90.00
_cell.angle_gamma   90.00
#
_symmetry.space_group_name_H-M   'P 1'
#
loop_
_entity.id
_entity.type
_entity.pdbx_description
1 polymer ?
#
loop_
_entity_poly.entity_id
_entity_poly.type
_entity_poly.pdbx_seq_one_letter_code
_entity_poly.pdbx_strand_id
1 'polypeptide(L)'
;MVKNMGVAASMSVSIVVDGKLWGLIACHHMEPLSISHAVRVSCTVLAQVLSITVERNELSQRALAESRIEDLRGQVANALASADDATPGLLAANDAMRGLIGCDALSVLVGQRVGSFPANLDRAAAIKVADYLSDRHQDLLVTDSVSRDVPKLDGLHAELNDAPGILAIQLSGTLAITIIWWRAELVETVHWAGKPEKITATGPNGPHLTPRKSFEIWKETVRGRSRAWDATDRFAARELKAILQEVALNHIQAAEYERATLLAIMGHDLRDPLQAIDMVVTLMGRGLVSNADGVKRIEYSSQRMQSLLAYILDVSRLRTGVGLAMNVHTISLAPLLYTTFEWAQEAHPGVEMAVEIGDLEDCLVDEDRLVQCISNLLSNARHHGDMRFPIQVSARRSGDQVRIAITNRIPAGVAFTPGPMTSPFNVASSRNPRNKTGLGLGLYIANAIAVGLGGTPEVDRVSDDARFTIVLNDTSSSTGTAN
;
A
#
# COMPACT_ATOMS: atom_id res chain seq x y z
N MET A 1 53.31 23.54 -17.58
CA MET A 1 52.93 22.38 -16.77
C MET A 1 53.65 21.12 -17.28
N VAL A 2 53.49 20.68 -18.52
CA VAL A 2 54.08 19.44 -19.09
C VAL A 2 55.63 19.44 -19.06
N LYS A 3 56.29 20.57 -19.40
CA LYS A 3 57.77 20.69 -19.28
C LYS A 3 58.29 20.47 -17.85
N ASN A 4 57.50 20.84 -16.85
CA ASN A 4 57.87 20.68 -15.43
C ASN A 4 57.72 19.24 -14.94
N MET A 5 57.04 18.38 -15.69
CA MET A 5 56.88 16.94 -15.40
C MET A 5 58.00 16.09 -16.07
N GLY A 6 59.01 16.73 -16.71
CA GLY A 6 60.05 16.02 -17.43
C GLY A 6 59.58 15.34 -18.72
N VAL A 7 58.38 15.69 -19.18
CA VAL A 7 57.73 15.10 -20.36
C VAL A 7 58.07 15.95 -21.56
N ALA A 8 58.62 15.32 -22.61
CA ALA A 8 59.03 15.99 -23.84
C ALA A 8 57.94 15.97 -24.93
N ALA A 9 57.05 15.00 -24.91
CA ALA A 9 55.86 14.95 -25.78
C ALA A 9 54.60 14.52 -25.01
N SER A 10 53.45 15.09 -25.37
CA SER A 10 52.15 14.75 -24.77
C SER A 10 51.05 14.77 -25.82
N MET A 11 50.16 13.80 -25.74
CA MET A 11 48.92 13.73 -26.51
C MET A 11 47.76 13.40 -25.58
N SER A 12 46.63 14.05 -25.79
CA SER A 12 45.39 13.75 -25.08
C SER A 12 44.31 13.36 -26.07
N VAL A 13 43.58 12.31 -25.73
CA VAL A 13 42.45 11.80 -26.50
C VAL A 13 41.21 11.91 -25.65
N SER A 14 40.22 12.69 -26.09
CA SER A 14 39.00 12.95 -25.37
C SER A 14 37.98 11.85 -25.65
N ILE A 15 37.33 11.34 -24.59
CA ILE A 15 36.13 10.50 -24.65
C ILE A 15 34.94 11.40 -24.39
N VAL A 16 34.07 11.57 -25.39
CA VAL A 16 32.94 12.48 -25.34
C VAL A 16 31.66 11.66 -25.43
N VAL A 17 30.78 11.82 -24.44
CA VAL A 17 29.44 11.17 -24.37
C VAL A 17 28.39 12.27 -24.28
N ASP A 18 27.34 12.23 -25.10
CA ASP A 18 26.30 13.25 -25.17
C ASP A 18 26.84 14.70 -25.31
N GLY A 19 27.91 14.87 -26.10
CA GLY A 19 28.56 16.17 -26.31
C GLY A 19 29.33 16.71 -25.10
N LYS A 20 29.44 15.93 -24.01
CA LYS A 20 30.19 16.29 -22.79
C LYS A 20 31.45 15.47 -22.67
N LEU A 21 32.51 16.08 -22.13
CA LEU A 21 33.74 15.37 -21.85
C LEU A 21 33.52 14.37 -20.71
N TRP A 22 33.48 13.08 -21.05
CA TRP A 22 33.31 11.99 -20.07
C TRP A 22 34.65 11.58 -19.47
N GLY A 23 35.71 11.55 -20.27
CA GLY A 23 37.02 11.16 -19.81
C GLY A 23 38.13 11.61 -20.78
N LEU A 24 39.38 11.43 -20.34
CA LEU A 24 40.54 11.82 -21.08
C LEU A 24 41.62 10.73 -20.96
N ILE A 25 42.13 10.26 -22.08
CA ILE A 25 43.31 9.40 -22.13
C ILE A 25 44.51 10.30 -22.39
N ALA A 26 45.41 10.43 -21.41
CA ALA A 26 46.62 11.22 -21.52
C ALA A 26 47.82 10.29 -21.76
N CYS A 27 48.51 10.51 -22.87
CA CYS A 27 49.73 9.77 -23.26
C CYS A 27 50.91 10.71 -23.19
N HIS A 28 51.96 10.28 -22.50
CA HIS A 28 53.21 11.06 -22.34
C HIS A 28 54.41 10.27 -22.82
N HIS A 29 55.43 11.01 -23.33
CA HIS A 29 56.69 10.44 -23.74
C HIS A 29 57.83 11.30 -23.20
N MET A 30 58.95 10.66 -22.80
CA MET A 30 60.08 11.33 -22.16
C MET A 30 60.99 12.01 -23.16
N GLU A 31 60.95 11.61 -24.41
CA GLU A 31 61.68 12.21 -25.52
C GLU A 31 60.71 12.94 -26.47
N PRO A 32 61.22 13.92 -27.25
CA PRO A 32 60.46 14.54 -28.31
C PRO A 32 59.98 13.49 -29.31
N LEU A 33 58.65 13.27 -29.37
CA LEU A 33 58.03 12.29 -30.27
C LEU A 33 56.96 12.97 -31.11
N SER A 34 57.10 12.87 -32.43
CA SER A 34 56.08 13.29 -33.38
C SER A 34 55.27 12.07 -33.81
N ILE A 35 53.98 12.14 -33.55
CA ILE A 35 53.01 11.08 -33.87
C ILE A 35 52.52 11.29 -35.30
N SER A 36 52.57 10.22 -36.12
CA SER A 36 52.06 10.26 -37.48
C SER A 36 50.56 10.55 -37.56
N HIS A 37 50.08 11.10 -38.66
CA HIS A 37 48.67 11.37 -38.89
C HIS A 37 47.80 10.10 -38.76
N ALA A 38 48.30 8.96 -39.26
CA ALA A 38 47.61 7.68 -39.19
C ALA A 38 47.36 7.24 -37.73
N VAL A 39 48.36 7.37 -36.84
CA VAL A 39 48.19 7.05 -35.41
C VAL A 39 47.19 7.99 -34.73
N ARG A 40 47.21 9.29 -35.05
CA ARG A 40 46.25 10.25 -34.51
C ARG A 40 44.80 9.90 -34.90
N VAL A 41 44.60 9.57 -36.18
CA VAL A 41 43.29 9.12 -36.68
C VAL A 41 42.84 7.83 -35.99
N SER A 42 43.74 6.85 -35.83
CA SER A 42 43.42 5.61 -35.11
C SER A 42 43.02 5.87 -33.65
N CYS A 43 43.72 6.78 -32.95
CA CYS A 43 43.36 7.17 -31.59
C CYS A 43 41.99 7.86 -31.53
N THR A 44 41.65 8.70 -32.52
CA THR A 44 40.34 9.34 -32.60
C THR A 44 39.21 8.31 -32.81
N VAL A 45 39.45 7.33 -33.71
CA VAL A 45 38.48 6.25 -33.96
C VAL A 45 38.28 5.38 -32.69
N LEU A 46 39.38 5.03 -32.01
CA LEU A 46 39.28 4.31 -30.74
C LEU A 46 38.51 5.08 -29.68
N ALA A 47 38.72 6.39 -29.56
CA ALA A 47 37.99 7.23 -28.63
C ALA A 47 36.48 7.28 -28.97
N GLN A 48 36.15 7.34 -30.27
CA GLN A 48 34.73 7.29 -30.70
C GLN A 48 34.10 5.94 -30.37
N VAL A 49 34.78 4.82 -30.60
CA VAL A 49 34.29 3.48 -30.22
C VAL A 49 34.08 3.38 -28.71
N LEU A 50 35.02 3.88 -27.91
CA LEU A 50 34.91 3.93 -26.47
C LEU A 50 33.70 4.81 -26.03
N SER A 51 33.54 5.98 -26.64
CA SER A 51 32.39 6.87 -26.36
C SER A 51 31.05 6.18 -26.59
N ILE A 52 30.90 5.53 -27.75
CA ILE A 52 29.68 4.78 -28.10
C ILE A 52 29.49 3.58 -27.13
N THR A 53 30.56 2.90 -26.74
CA THR A 53 30.47 1.78 -25.81
C THR A 53 30.00 2.23 -24.40
N VAL A 54 30.55 3.35 -23.91
CA VAL A 54 30.17 3.93 -22.65
C VAL A 54 28.70 4.37 -22.69
N GLU A 55 28.30 5.12 -23.71
CA GLU A 55 26.93 5.59 -23.92
C GLU A 55 25.93 4.42 -23.93
N ARG A 56 26.24 3.40 -24.73
CA ARG A 56 25.39 2.19 -24.79
C ARG A 56 25.26 1.49 -23.45
N ASN A 57 26.37 1.40 -22.70
CA ASN A 57 26.35 0.77 -21.38
C ASN A 57 25.48 1.58 -20.40
N GLU A 58 25.62 2.90 -20.37
CA GLU A 58 24.80 3.78 -19.52
C GLU A 58 23.31 3.68 -19.86
N LEU A 59 22.96 3.71 -21.16
CA LEU A 59 21.57 3.53 -21.61
C LEU A 59 21.03 2.16 -21.23
N SER A 60 21.81 1.10 -21.40
CA SER A 60 21.40 -0.26 -21.00
C SER A 60 21.15 -0.38 -19.50
N GLN A 61 22.00 0.22 -18.67
CA GLN A 61 21.81 0.22 -17.21
C GLN A 61 20.55 0.99 -16.80
N ARG A 62 20.27 2.13 -17.44
CA ARG A 62 19.03 2.89 -17.19
C ARG A 62 17.79 2.09 -17.57
N ALA A 63 17.76 1.52 -18.77
CA ALA A 63 16.64 0.70 -19.25
C ALA A 63 16.36 -0.50 -18.32
N LEU A 64 17.42 -1.14 -17.82
CA LEU A 64 17.28 -2.23 -16.85
C LEU A 64 16.72 -1.73 -15.50
N ALA A 65 17.16 -0.56 -15.05
CA ALA A 65 16.60 0.05 -13.84
C ALA A 65 15.12 0.40 -14.01
N GLU A 66 14.73 0.99 -15.14
CA GLU A 66 13.33 1.32 -15.45
C GLU A 66 12.45 0.07 -15.46
N SER A 67 12.89 -1.04 -16.09
CA SER A 67 12.16 -2.30 -16.08
C SER A 67 11.97 -2.85 -14.66
N ARG A 68 13.00 -2.83 -13.83
CA ARG A 68 12.92 -3.29 -12.43
C ARG A 68 11.99 -2.41 -11.58
N ILE A 69 11.96 -1.11 -11.86
CA ILE A 69 11.06 -0.17 -11.18
C ILE A 69 9.60 -0.49 -11.51
N GLU A 70 9.29 -0.78 -12.78
CA GLU A 70 7.92 -1.12 -13.18
C GLU A 70 7.46 -2.44 -12.53
N ASP A 71 8.33 -3.44 -12.45
CA ASP A 71 8.05 -4.70 -11.74
C ASP A 71 7.77 -4.47 -10.24
N LEU A 72 8.46 -3.49 -9.64
CA LEU A 72 8.29 -3.14 -8.23
C LEU A 72 7.01 -2.34 -7.98
N ARG A 73 6.48 -1.60 -8.97
CA ARG A 73 5.27 -0.76 -8.85
C ARG A 73 4.08 -1.55 -8.30
N GLY A 74 3.82 -2.73 -8.86
CA GLY A 74 2.73 -3.61 -8.41
C GLY A 74 2.89 -4.07 -6.97
N GLN A 75 4.10 -4.40 -6.55
CA GLN A 75 4.39 -4.83 -5.18
C GLN A 75 4.20 -3.69 -4.18
N VAL A 76 4.66 -2.48 -4.52
CA VAL A 76 4.48 -1.27 -3.71
C VAL A 76 2.99 -0.90 -3.60
N ALA A 77 2.23 -0.96 -4.70
CA ALA A 77 0.81 -0.68 -4.69
C ALA A 77 0.05 -1.64 -3.76
N ASN A 78 0.33 -2.94 -3.84
CA ASN A 78 -0.27 -3.95 -2.97
C ASN A 78 0.12 -3.75 -1.49
N ALA A 79 1.37 -3.39 -1.23
CA ALA A 79 1.85 -3.11 0.13
C ALA A 79 1.13 -1.92 0.78
N LEU A 80 0.93 -0.84 0.02
CA LEU A 80 0.26 0.37 0.51
C LEU A 80 -1.27 0.22 0.57
N ALA A 81 -1.85 -0.72 -0.18
CA ALA A 81 -3.28 -1.04 -0.11
C ALA A 81 -3.67 -1.84 1.16
N SER A 82 -2.70 -2.44 1.85
CA SER A 82 -2.94 -3.15 3.12
C SER A 82 -3.26 -2.14 4.22
N ALA A 83 -4.49 -2.22 4.77
CA ALA A 83 -5.14 -1.12 5.49
C ALA A 83 -4.45 -0.63 6.78
N ASP A 84 -3.72 -1.49 7.51
CA ASP A 84 -3.25 -1.15 8.86
C ASP A 84 -1.73 -0.97 8.98
N ASP A 85 -0.93 -1.64 8.16
CA ASP A 85 0.53 -1.57 8.19
C ASP A 85 1.16 -1.89 6.83
N ALA A 86 1.68 -0.87 6.16
CA ALA A 86 2.40 -1.04 4.90
C ALA A 86 3.83 -1.57 5.10
N THR A 87 4.36 -1.57 6.33
CA THR A 87 5.75 -1.96 6.62
C THR A 87 6.07 -3.41 6.22
N PRO A 88 5.28 -4.43 6.63
CA PRO A 88 5.53 -5.80 6.22
C PRO A 88 5.46 -6.00 4.70
N GLY A 89 4.48 -5.36 4.04
CA GLY A 89 4.32 -5.43 2.58
C GLY A 89 5.49 -4.81 1.82
N LEU A 90 5.96 -3.64 2.25
CA LEU A 90 7.15 -3.01 1.67
C LEU A 90 8.42 -3.81 1.96
N LEU A 91 8.54 -4.42 3.14
CA LEU A 91 9.65 -5.32 3.44
C LEU A 91 9.60 -6.63 2.66
N ALA A 92 8.43 -7.14 2.30
CA ALA A 92 8.32 -8.30 1.42
C ALA A 92 8.92 -8.03 0.03
N ALA A 93 8.96 -6.77 -0.41
CA ALA A 93 9.61 -6.32 -1.63
C ALA A 93 11.12 -6.02 -1.47
N ASN A 94 11.74 -6.41 -0.34
CA ASN A 94 13.15 -6.06 -0.03
C ASN A 94 14.13 -6.52 -1.10
N ASP A 95 13.98 -7.73 -1.63
CA ASP A 95 14.89 -8.27 -2.64
C ASP A 95 14.83 -7.48 -3.96
N ALA A 96 13.63 -7.04 -4.36
CA ALA A 96 13.44 -6.18 -5.51
C ALA A 96 14.05 -4.79 -5.28
N MET A 97 13.83 -4.19 -4.10
CA MET A 97 14.41 -2.88 -3.74
C MET A 97 15.93 -2.92 -3.62
N ARG A 98 16.51 -4.00 -3.09
CA ARG A 98 17.95 -4.21 -3.01
C ARG A 98 18.56 -4.54 -4.38
N GLY A 99 17.82 -5.26 -5.22
CA GLY A 99 18.22 -5.53 -6.60
C GLY A 99 18.18 -4.29 -7.49
N LEU A 100 17.32 -3.32 -7.15
CA LEU A 100 17.23 -2.04 -7.85
C LEU A 100 18.42 -1.13 -7.49
N ILE A 101 18.76 -1.04 -6.21
CA ILE A 101 19.87 -0.24 -5.68
C ILE A 101 20.76 -1.18 -4.87
N GLY A 102 21.94 -1.50 -5.38
CA GLY A 102 22.86 -2.42 -4.71
C GLY A 102 23.27 -1.91 -3.34
N CYS A 103 22.84 -2.62 -2.30
CA CYS A 103 23.07 -2.26 -0.90
C CYS A 103 23.30 -3.52 -0.05
N ASP A 104 23.87 -3.36 1.13
CA ASP A 104 24.08 -4.45 2.09
C ASP A 104 22.90 -4.64 3.01
N ALA A 105 22.19 -3.54 3.32
CA ALA A 105 20.98 -3.58 4.14
C ALA A 105 19.94 -2.56 3.69
N LEU A 106 18.68 -2.80 4.08
CA LEU A 106 17.52 -1.97 3.78
C LEU A 106 16.72 -1.73 5.05
N SER A 107 16.29 -0.49 5.28
CA SER A 107 15.31 -0.16 6.31
C SER A 107 14.11 0.55 5.70
N VAL A 108 12.91 0.19 6.15
CA VAL A 108 11.64 0.79 5.76
C VAL A 108 10.94 1.29 7.01
N LEU A 109 10.58 2.57 7.02
CA LEU A 109 9.82 3.20 8.09
C LEU A 109 8.47 3.66 7.53
N VAL A 110 7.40 3.36 8.25
CA VAL A 110 6.04 3.85 7.96
C VAL A 110 5.46 4.43 9.25
N GLY A 111 5.36 5.72 9.33
CA GLY A 111 5.04 6.41 10.58
C GLY A 111 6.06 6.08 11.67
N GLN A 112 5.60 5.44 12.76
CA GLN A 112 6.46 5.01 13.89
C GLN A 112 6.95 3.55 13.77
N ARG A 113 6.54 2.84 12.75
CA ARG A 113 6.90 1.43 12.55
C ARG A 113 8.16 1.33 11.71
N VAL A 114 9.09 0.50 12.15
CA VAL A 114 10.37 0.28 11.48
C VAL A 114 10.54 -1.20 11.22
N GLY A 115 10.85 -1.53 10.00
CA GLY A 115 11.30 -2.84 9.60
C GLY A 115 12.65 -2.74 8.87
N SER A 116 13.51 -3.74 9.05
CA SER A 116 14.83 -3.76 8.44
C SER A 116 15.19 -5.14 7.90
N PHE A 117 16.02 -5.16 6.87
CA PHE A 117 16.63 -6.36 6.34
C PHE A 117 18.15 -6.14 6.16
N PRO A 118 19.00 -6.98 6.75
CA PRO A 118 18.65 -8.03 7.72
C PRO A 118 18.01 -7.48 9.00
N ALA A 119 17.25 -8.32 9.70
CA ALA A 119 16.42 -7.91 10.85
C ALA A 119 17.24 -7.43 12.08
N ASN A 120 18.54 -7.69 12.10
CA ASN A 120 19.46 -7.28 13.15
C ASN A 120 20.01 -5.86 13.01
N LEU A 121 19.59 -5.13 11.97
CA LEU A 121 19.96 -3.73 11.80
C LEU A 121 19.31 -2.87 12.88
N ASP A 122 20.06 -1.92 13.46
CA ASP A 122 19.55 -1.10 14.55
C ASP A 122 18.41 -0.20 14.11
N ARG A 123 17.27 -0.37 14.78
CA ARG A 123 16.07 0.43 14.58
C ARG A 123 16.32 1.92 14.89
N ALA A 124 17.14 2.22 15.91
CA ALA A 124 17.41 3.59 16.31
C ALA A 124 18.17 4.37 15.23
N ALA A 125 19.08 3.72 14.52
CA ALA A 125 19.79 4.30 13.40
C ALA A 125 18.85 4.75 12.27
N ALA A 126 17.90 3.91 11.91
CA ALA A 126 16.92 4.23 10.87
C ALA A 126 16.01 5.41 11.27
N ILE A 127 15.58 5.47 12.54
CA ILE A 127 14.80 6.58 13.07
C ILE A 127 15.60 7.89 13.03
N LYS A 128 16.86 7.90 13.48
CA LYS A 128 17.72 9.09 13.43
C LYS A 128 17.90 9.65 12.02
N VAL A 129 18.01 8.78 11.00
CA VAL A 129 18.09 9.22 9.61
C VAL A 129 16.76 9.82 9.13
N ALA A 130 15.63 9.21 9.50
CA ALA A 130 14.31 9.74 9.14
C ALA A 130 14.05 11.09 9.79
N ASP A 131 14.39 11.25 11.08
CA ASP A 131 14.26 12.51 11.82
C ASP A 131 15.16 13.60 11.20
N TYR A 132 16.40 13.25 10.86
CA TYR A 132 17.32 14.19 10.19
C TYR A 132 16.76 14.72 8.86
N LEU A 133 16.13 13.85 8.04
CA LEU A 133 15.49 14.26 6.80
C LEU A 133 14.28 15.15 7.05
N SER A 134 13.46 14.81 8.05
CA SER A 134 12.26 15.57 8.45
C SER A 134 12.62 16.97 8.94
N ASP A 135 13.60 17.09 9.84
CA ASP A 135 14.04 18.37 10.41
C ASP A 135 14.57 19.34 9.35
N ARG A 136 15.13 18.82 8.27
CA ARG A 136 15.69 19.62 7.19
C ARG A 136 14.77 19.81 6.01
N HIS A 137 13.56 19.22 6.04
CA HIS A 137 12.64 19.18 4.92
C HIS A 137 13.32 18.63 3.64
N GLN A 138 14.21 17.66 3.82
CA GLN A 138 14.88 16.97 2.73
C GLN A 138 14.18 15.67 2.43
N ASP A 139 14.01 15.40 1.17
CA ASP A 139 13.33 14.20 0.67
C ASP A 139 14.30 13.15 0.08
N LEU A 140 15.58 13.50 0.01
CA LEU A 140 16.65 12.63 -0.47
C LEU A 140 17.94 12.94 0.31
N LEU A 141 18.57 11.89 0.85
CA LEU A 141 19.91 11.93 1.44
C LEU A 141 20.81 10.95 0.66
N VAL A 142 21.98 11.41 0.25
CA VAL A 142 22.97 10.59 -0.44
C VAL A 142 24.34 10.91 0.12
N THR A 143 24.96 9.94 0.76
CA THR A 143 26.35 10.07 1.25
C THR A 143 27.09 8.74 1.22
N ASP A 144 28.36 8.75 0.91
CA ASP A 144 29.27 7.62 1.01
C ASP A 144 30.09 7.64 2.32
N SER A 145 29.95 8.73 3.11
CA SER A 145 30.63 8.91 4.38
C SER A 145 29.81 9.79 5.31
N VAL A 146 29.05 9.17 6.20
CA VAL A 146 28.18 9.87 7.17
C VAL A 146 28.98 10.83 8.04
N SER A 147 30.13 10.40 8.58
CA SER A 147 30.97 11.22 9.46
C SER A 147 31.48 12.49 8.79
N ARG A 148 31.78 12.42 7.50
CA ARG A 148 32.27 13.56 6.74
C ARG A 148 31.15 14.52 6.34
N ASP A 149 30.06 13.96 5.78
CA ASP A 149 29.04 14.75 5.08
C ASP A 149 27.87 15.14 5.99
N VAL A 150 27.65 14.36 7.05
CA VAL A 150 26.51 14.51 7.95
C VAL A 150 26.96 14.38 9.42
N PRO A 151 27.77 15.33 9.95
CA PRO A 151 28.33 15.24 11.32
C PRO A 151 27.27 15.12 12.43
N LYS A 152 26.03 15.55 12.19
CA LYS A 152 24.92 15.40 13.15
C LYS A 152 24.47 13.96 13.32
N LEU A 153 24.75 13.10 12.35
CA LEU A 153 24.52 11.66 12.40
C LEU A 153 25.80 10.91 12.82
N ASP A 154 26.86 11.64 13.17
CA ASP A 154 28.08 11.06 13.73
C ASP A 154 27.73 10.37 15.06
N GLY A 155 28.25 9.18 15.28
CA GLY A 155 27.81 8.33 16.41
C GLY A 155 26.88 7.18 15.99
N LEU A 156 26.33 7.19 14.76
CA LEU A 156 25.65 6.03 14.18
C LEU A 156 26.61 4.86 13.88
N HIS A 157 27.92 5.11 13.85
CA HIS A 157 28.90 4.09 13.51
C HIS A 157 28.87 2.85 14.40
N ALA A 158 28.62 3.01 15.70
CA ALA A 158 28.51 1.88 16.64
C ALA A 158 27.23 1.06 16.44
N GLU A 159 26.18 1.70 15.90
CA GLU A 159 24.86 1.12 15.71
C GLU A 159 24.71 0.51 14.30
N LEU A 160 25.56 0.88 13.34
CA LEU A 160 25.46 0.52 11.93
C LEU A 160 26.43 -0.57 11.48
N ASN A 161 27.14 -1.26 12.39
CA ASN A 161 28.17 -2.24 12.00
C ASN A 161 29.09 -1.73 10.88
N ASP A 162 29.58 -0.50 11.02
CA ASP A 162 30.47 0.16 10.05
C ASP A 162 29.87 0.40 8.64
N ALA A 163 28.56 0.76 8.53
CA ALA A 163 27.94 1.15 7.28
C ALA A 163 27.93 2.67 7.08
N PRO A 164 29.00 3.28 6.53
CA PRO A 164 29.12 4.72 6.36
C PRO A 164 28.31 5.27 5.18
N GLY A 165 27.83 4.41 4.30
CA GLY A 165 27.09 4.81 3.10
C GLY A 165 25.58 4.77 3.31
N ILE A 166 24.92 5.92 3.08
CA ILE A 166 23.46 6.06 3.16
C ILE A 166 22.91 6.64 1.86
N LEU A 167 21.91 5.97 1.31
CA LEU A 167 20.98 6.53 0.35
C LEU A 167 19.59 6.43 0.99
N ALA A 168 18.90 7.55 1.19
CA ALA A 168 17.58 7.54 1.79
C ALA A 168 16.62 8.43 1.03
N ILE A 169 15.37 7.98 0.89
CA ILE A 169 14.24 8.76 0.37
C ILE A 169 13.18 8.89 1.45
N GLN A 170 12.53 10.04 1.49
CA GLN A 170 11.44 10.30 2.42
C GLN A 170 10.23 10.89 1.68
N LEU A 171 9.06 10.36 2.00
CA LEU A 171 7.76 10.96 1.69
C LEU A 171 7.23 11.62 2.94
N SER A 172 7.02 12.93 2.87
CA SER A 172 6.36 13.69 3.94
C SER A 172 4.85 13.73 3.69
N GLY A 173 4.04 13.68 4.75
CA GLY A 173 2.58 13.77 4.65
C GLY A 173 1.87 12.78 5.57
N THR A 174 0.61 12.47 5.26
CA THR A 174 -0.25 11.58 6.06
C THR A 174 0.33 10.17 6.17
N LEU A 175 0.96 9.69 5.10
CA LEU A 175 1.76 8.46 5.09
C LEU A 175 3.24 8.86 5.06
N ALA A 176 3.84 9.09 6.23
CA ALA A 176 5.27 9.32 6.34
C ALA A 176 6.01 8.00 6.07
N ILE A 177 6.62 7.88 4.89
CA ILE A 177 7.40 6.70 4.49
C ILE A 177 8.84 7.11 4.32
N THR A 178 9.77 6.40 4.94
CA THR A 178 11.21 6.56 4.71
C THR A 178 11.81 5.21 4.32
N ILE A 179 12.55 5.17 3.21
CA ILE A 179 13.30 4.00 2.78
C ILE A 179 14.77 4.35 2.78
N ILE A 180 15.59 3.49 3.39
CA ILE A 180 17.01 3.73 3.59
C ILE A 180 17.79 2.52 3.11
N TRP A 181 18.68 2.72 2.13
CA TRP A 181 19.66 1.75 1.67
C TRP A 181 20.99 2.01 2.36
N TRP A 182 21.58 0.98 2.91
CA TRP A 182 22.83 1.04 3.66
C TRP A 182 23.93 0.32 2.89
N ARG A 183 25.12 0.93 2.81
CA ARG A 183 26.33 0.30 2.28
C ARG A 183 27.38 0.21 3.36
N ALA A 184 27.95 -0.99 3.49
CA ALA A 184 29.06 -1.26 4.40
C ALA A 184 30.34 -0.49 4.00
N GLU A 185 31.24 -0.37 4.95
CA GLU A 185 32.56 0.21 4.70
C GLU A 185 33.30 -0.59 3.64
N LEU A 186 33.84 0.13 2.68
CA LEU A 186 34.76 -0.43 1.69
C LEU A 186 36.18 0.02 2.07
N VAL A 187 36.96 -0.88 2.67
CA VAL A 187 38.36 -0.63 2.91
C VAL A 187 39.13 -0.82 1.59
N GLU A 188 39.43 0.28 0.93
CA GLU A 188 40.13 0.27 -0.35
C GLU A 188 41.56 0.75 -0.17
N THR A 189 42.51 0.01 -0.73
CA THR A 189 43.87 0.44 -0.83
C THR A 189 44.09 1.10 -2.20
N VAL A 190 44.07 2.41 -2.21
CA VAL A 190 44.26 3.18 -3.44
C VAL A 190 45.78 3.28 -3.72
N HIS A 191 46.16 2.85 -4.90
CA HIS A 191 47.51 2.94 -5.38
C HIS A 191 47.69 4.22 -6.20
N TRP A 192 48.38 5.19 -5.65
CA TRP A 192 48.68 6.42 -6.35
C TRP A 192 50.05 6.31 -7.05
N ALA A 193 50.17 6.87 -8.23
CA ALA A 193 51.49 7.11 -8.85
C ALA A 193 52.17 8.30 -8.16
N GLY A 194 52.71 8.04 -6.96
CA GLY A 194 53.34 9.03 -6.07
C GLY A 194 52.36 9.66 -5.05
N LYS A 195 52.91 10.12 -3.90
CA LYS A 195 52.16 10.75 -2.82
C LYS A 195 51.38 11.99 -3.33
N PRO A 196 50.08 12.17 -3.00
CA PRO A 196 49.28 13.29 -3.54
C PRO A 196 49.59 14.65 -2.93
N GLU A 197 50.77 14.87 -2.39
CA GLU A 197 51.21 16.16 -1.86
C GLU A 197 51.65 17.12 -2.96
N LYS A 198 51.19 18.39 -2.82
CA LYS A 198 51.64 19.47 -3.69
C LYS A 198 53.02 19.93 -3.17
N ILE A 199 54.08 19.49 -3.81
CA ILE A 199 55.45 19.96 -3.47
C ILE A 199 55.64 21.31 -4.14
N THR A 200 55.75 22.38 -3.35
CA THR A 200 56.09 23.70 -3.83
C THR A 200 57.59 23.95 -3.63
N ALA A 201 58.30 24.36 -4.69
CA ALA A 201 59.64 24.87 -4.59
C ALA A 201 59.65 26.38 -4.85
N THR A 202 60.53 27.11 -4.15
CA THR A 202 60.69 28.55 -4.36
C THR A 202 61.73 28.75 -5.49
N GLY A 203 61.27 29.30 -6.62
CA GLY A 203 62.14 29.67 -7.76
C GLY A 203 62.32 31.18 -7.84
N PRO A 204 63.08 31.69 -8.82
CA PRO A 204 63.34 33.11 -9.00
C PRO A 204 62.10 33.98 -9.13
N ASN A 205 60.98 33.39 -9.55
CA ASN A 205 59.67 34.07 -9.76
C ASN A 205 58.63 33.71 -8.68
N GLY A 206 59.06 33.26 -7.48
CA GLY A 206 58.20 32.87 -6.38
C GLY A 206 57.86 31.38 -6.28
N PRO A 207 56.96 30.99 -5.38
CA PRO A 207 56.60 29.57 -5.19
C PRO A 207 55.94 28.99 -6.46
N HIS A 208 56.45 27.88 -6.95
CA HIS A 208 55.85 27.14 -8.06
C HIS A 208 55.68 25.67 -7.71
N LEU A 209 54.69 25.03 -8.32
CA LEU A 209 54.45 23.62 -8.16
C LEU A 209 55.54 22.84 -8.93
N THR A 210 56.26 21.99 -8.20
CA THR A 210 57.24 21.08 -8.82
C THR A 210 56.54 19.77 -9.20
N PRO A 211 57.04 19.12 -10.31
CA PRO A 211 56.56 17.77 -10.63
C PRO A 211 56.99 16.78 -9.56
N ARG A 212 56.19 15.78 -9.33
CA ARG A 212 56.54 14.67 -8.45
C ARG A 212 57.82 13.99 -9.01
N LYS A 213 58.86 13.94 -8.19
CA LYS A 213 60.12 13.33 -8.60
C LYS A 213 60.14 11.80 -8.54
N SER A 214 59.15 11.19 -7.89
CA SER A 214 59.07 9.75 -7.73
C SER A 214 57.66 9.29 -8.15
N PHE A 215 57.63 8.28 -9.00
CA PHE A 215 56.40 7.52 -9.33
C PHE A 215 56.32 6.25 -8.47
N GLU A 216 56.98 6.23 -7.31
CA GLU A 216 56.80 5.14 -6.37
C GLU A 216 55.33 5.01 -5.99
N ILE A 217 54.83 3.77 -5.99
CA ILE A 217 53.44 3.48 -5.63
C ILE A 217 53.24 3.85 -4.17
N TRP A 218 52.46 4.92 -3.93
CA TRP A 218 52.00 5.27 -2.61
C TRP A 218 50.66 4.63 -2.33
N LYS A 219 50.56 3.93 -1.20
CA LYS A 219 49.35 3.23 -0.79
C LYS A 219 48.64 4.06 0.26
N GLU A 220 47.40 4.38 -0.01
CA GLU A 220 46.51 5.00 0.96
C GLU A 220 45.39 4.03 1.26
N THR A 221 45.20 3.72 2.54
CA THR A 221 44.05 2.97 2.99
C THR A 221 42.96 3.95 3.35
N VAL A 222 41.92 4.01 2.55
CA VAL A 222 40.74 4.83 2.80
C VAL A 222 39.80 4.05 3.71
N ARG A 223 39.42 4.64 4.84
CA ARG A 223 38.46 4.10 5.80
C ARG A 223 37.31 5.07 5.98
N GLY A 224 36.20 4.61 6.55
CA GLY A 224 35.03 5.42 6.86
C GLY A 224 34.23 5.82 5.63
N ARG A 225 34.36 5.06 4.53
CA ARG A 225 33.59 5.25 3.29
C ARG A 225 33.02 3.96 2.76
N SER A 226 31.87 4.05 2.15
CA SER A 226 31.31 2.98 1.33
C SER A 226 31.65 3.17 -0.16
N ARG A 227 31.26 2.21 -0.98
CA ARG A 227 31.20 2.42 -2.43
C ARG A 227 30.26 3.62 -2.72
N ALA A 228 30.72 4.54 -3.55
CA ALA A 228 29.93 5.72 -3.91
C ALA A 228 28.61 5.32 -4.59
N TRP A 229 27.57 6.11 -4.34
CA TRP A 229 26.27 5.99 -5.01
C TRP A 229 26.37 6.62 -6.40
N ASP A 230 26.18 5.83 -7.43
CA ASP A 230 26.27 6.28 -8.81
C ASP A 230 25.03 7.03 -9.30
N ALA A 231 25.04 7.46 -10.56
CA ALA A 231 23.91 8.18 -11.16
C ALA A 231 22.67 7.29 -11.29
N THR A 232 22.85 5.99 -11.53
CA THR A 232 21.77 5.00 -11.68
C THR A 232 21.11 4.73 -10.33
N ASP A 233 21.89 4.56 -9.25
CA ASP A 233 21.37 4.43 -7.89
C ASP A 233 20.45 5.62 -7.52
N ARG A 234 20.92 6.84 -7.78
CA ARG A 234 20.18 8.08 -7.49
C ARG A 234 18.94 8.24 -8.35
N PHE A 235 19.01 7.85 -9.61
CA PHE A 235 17.87 7.82 -10.52
C PHE A 235 16.82 6.83 -10.01
N ALA A 236 17.21 5.61 -9.72
CA ALA A 236 16.31 4.57 -9.21
C ALA A 236 15.62 4.97 -7.90
N ALA A 237 16.34 5.60 -6.97
CA ALA A 237 15.76 6.11 -5.73
C ALA A 237 14.70 7.19 -5.97
N ARG A 238 14.94 8.12 -6.90
CA ARG A 238 13.98 9.17 -7.25
C ARG A 238 12.73 8.63 -7.93
N GLU A 239 12.90 7.69 -8.84
CA GLU A 239 11.78 7.03 -9.51
C GLU A 239 10.93 6.23 -8.53
N LEU A 240 11.57 5.45 -7.65
CA LEU A 240 10.83 4.74 -6.60
C LEU A 240 10.07 5.70 -5.68
N LYS A 241 10.67 6.84 -5.34
CA LYS A 241 9.98 7.87 -4.56
C LYS A 241 8.76 8.41 -5.31
N ALA A 242 8.87 8.69 -6.63
CA ALA A 242 7.76 9.17 -7.44
C ALA A 242 6.60 8.15 -7.48
N ILE A 243 6.92 6.86 -7.61
CA ILE A 243 5.93 5.78 -7.56
C ILE A 243 5.23 5.73 -6.19
N LEU A 244 5.99 5.79 -5.10
CA LEU A 244 5.43 5.81 -3.75
C LEU A 244 4.50 7.00 -3.55
N GLN A 245 4.86 8.18 -4.06
CA GLN A 245 4.02 9.40 -4.02
C GLN A 245 2.73 9.21 -4.80
N GLU A 246 2.81 8.71 -6.03
CA GLU A 246 1.65 8.45 -6.89
C GLU A 246 0.69 7.44 -6.23
N VAL A 247 1.20 6.31 -5.76
CA VAL A 247 0.38 5.27 -5.12
C VAL A 247 -0.25 5.78 -3.82
N ALA A 248 0.51 6.50 -2.98
CA ALA A 248 -0.01 7.08 -1.75
C ALA A 248 -1.11 8.12 -2.03
N LEU A 249 -0.92 8.97 -3.04
CA LEU A 249 -1.91 9.97 -3.44
C LEU A 249 -3.19 9.31 -3.95
N ASN A 250 -3.08 8.31 -4.80
CA ASN A 250 -4.22 7.55 -5.33
C ASN A 250 -5.00 6.87 -4.20
N HIS A 251 -4.31 6.33 -3.20
CA HIS A 251 -4.95 5.72 -2.03
C HIS A 251 -5.75 6.74 -1.20
N ILE A 252 -5.15 7.92 -0.94
CA ILE A 252 -5.82 9.02 -0.23
C ILE A 252 -7.04 9.51 -1.03
N GLN A 253 -6.90 9.72 -2.34
CA GLN A 253 -8.01 10.15 -3.20
C GLN A 253 -9.14 9.14 -3.26
N ALA A 254 -8.83 7.84 -3.32
CA ALA A 254 -9.84 6.78 -3.29
C ALA A 254 -10.62 6.80 -1.96
N ALA A 255 -9.93 6.94 -0.83
CA ALA A 255 -10.56 7.03 0.49
C ALA A 255 -11.45 8.29 0.64
N GLU A 256 -10.99 9.44 0.14
CA GLU A 256 -11.78 10.68 0.14
C GLU A 256 -13.00 10.59 -0.80
N TYR A 257 -12.84 9.99 -1.99
CA TYR A 257 -13.95 9.76 -2.91
C TYR A 257 -15.02 8.84 -2.30
N GLU A 258 -14.62 7.76 -1.67
CA GLU A 258 -15.52 6.87 -0.96
C GLU A 258 -16.25 7.60 0.19
N ARG A 259 -15.52 8.42 0.96
CA ARG A 259 -16.10 9.22 2.05
C ARG A 259 -17.13 10.23 1.53
N ALA A 260 -16.80 10.94 0.45
CA ALA A 260 -17.72 11.88 -0.19
C ALA A 260 -18.97 11.18 -0.75
N THR A 261 -18.78 10.00 -1.36
CA THR A 261 -19.88 9.17 -1.88
C THR A 261 -20.81 8.72 -0.76
N LEU A 262 -20.24 8.26 0.37
CA LEU A 262 -21.00 7.94 1.58
C LEU A 262 -21.88 9.10 2.02
N LEU A 263 -21.27 10.25 2.22
CA LEU A 263 -21.98 11.45 2.70
C LEU A 263 -23.10 11.89 1.72
N ALA A 264 -22.86 11.79 0.42
CA ALA A 264 -23.84 12.14 -0.60
C ALA A 264 -25.06 11.18 -0.59
N ILE A 265 -24.81 9.87 -0.55
CA ILE A 265 -25.86 8.84 -0.49
C ILE A 265 -26.66 8.98 0.81
N MET A 266 -25.97 9.17 1.94
CA MET A 266 -26.59 9.37 3.25
C MET A 266 -27.49 10.61 3.28
N GLY A 267 -27.03 11.71 2.68
CA GLY A 267 -27.80 12.94 2.59
C GLY A 267 -29.10 12.77 1.80
N HIS A 268 -29.06 11.97 0.73
CA HIS A 268 -30.25 11.65 -0.08
C HIS A 268 -31.21 10.75 0.69
N ASP A 269 -30.73 9.63 1.22
CA ASP A 269 -31.57 8.61 1.85
C ASP A 269 -32.14 9.03 3.22
N LEU A 270 -31.53 10.01 3.89
CA LEU A 270 -32.10 10.65 5.08
C LEU A 270 -33.13 11.74 4.70
N ARG A 271 -32.95 12.42 3.57
CA ARG A 271 -33.90 13.44 3.12
C ARG A 271 -35.26 12.85 2.76
N ASP A 272 -35.27 11.67 2.12
CA ASP A 272 -36.51 11.04 1.66
C ASP A 272 -37.51 10.75 2.80
N PRO A 273 -37.14 10.04 3.89
CA PRO A 273 -38.07 9.82 5.03
C PRO A 273 -38.42 11.12 5.75
N LEU A 274 -37.52 12.11 5.81
CA LEU A 274 -37.82 13.41 6.37
C LEU A 274 -38.87 14.16 5.55
N GLN A 275 -38.76 14.16 4.22
CA GLN A 275 -39.79 14.73 3.34
C GLN A 275 -41.13 13.99 3.45
N ALA A 276 -41.09 12.65 3.62
CA ALA A 276 -42.30 11.88 3.84
C ALA A 276 -43.00 12.29 5.15
N ILE A 277 -42.25 12.51 6.23
CA ILE A 277 -42.80 13.01 7.51
C ILE A 277 -43.43 14.39 7.30
N ASP A 278 -42.71 15.33 6.67
CA ASP A 278 -43.20 16.70 6.45
C ASP A 278 -44.44 16.71 5.58
N MET A 279 -44.51 15.91 4.55
CA MET A 279 -45.71 15.74 3.71
C MET A 279 -46.89 15.17 4.52
N VAL A 280 -46.65 14.14 5.32
CA VAL A 280 -47.72 13.53 6.15
C VAL A 280 -48.25 14.53 7.16
N VAL A 281 -47.40 15.28 7.85
CA VAL A 281 -47.78 16.33 8.80
C VAL A 281 -48.64 17.41 8.11
N THR A 282 -48.23 17.83 6.89
CA THR A 282 -48.98 18.80 6.09
C THR A 282 -50.38 18.28 5.71
N LEU A 283 -50.47 17.01 5.29
CA LEU A 283 -51.73 16.38 4.91
C LEU A 283 -52.65 16.19 6.11
N MET A 284 -52.14 15.83 7.29
CA MET A 284 -52.88 15.75 8.54
C MET A 284 -53.42 17.13 8.93
N GLY A 285 -52.61 18.19 8.84
CA GLY A 285 -53.04 19.56 9.12
C GLY A 285 -54.15 20.08 8.18
N ARG A 286 -54.28 19.50 6.98
CA ARG A 286 -55.34 19.76 6.00
C ARG A 286 -56.54 18.82 6.14
N GLY A 287 -56.54 17.89 7.06
CA GLY A 287 -57.60 16.89 7.24
C GLY A 287 -57.68 15.83 6.09
N LEU A 288 -56.65 15.71 5.27
CA LEU A 288 -56.61 14.79 4.12
C LEU A 288 -56.17 13.38 4.48
N VAL A 289 -55.56 13.21 5.66
CA VAL A 289 -55.09 11.92 6.19
C VAL A 289 -55.58 11.82 7.64
N SER A 290 -56.08 10.65 8.05
CA SER A 290 -56.51 10.42 9.43
C SER A 290 -55.27 10.50 10.37
N ASN A 291 -55.51 10.95 11.61
CA ASN A 291 -54.45 11.02 12.62
C ASN A 291 -53.81 9.64 12.84
N ALA A 292 -54.58 8.56 12.84
CA ALA A 292 -54.06 7.21 13.04
C ALA A 292 -53.15 6.76 11.88
N ASP A 293 -53.55 7.01 10.66
CA ASP A 293 -52.74 6.66 9.48
C ASP A 293 -51.50 7.56 9.34
N GLY A 294 -51.64 8.84 9.71
CA GLY A 294 -50.56 9.80 9.73
C GLY A 294 -49.48 9.41 10.73
N VAL A 295 -49.87 9.07 11.97
CA VAL A 295 -48.91 8.62 12.99
C VAL A 295 -48.15 7.36 12.55
N LYS A 296 -48.84 6.35 12.01
CA LYS A 296 -48.19 5.13 11.50
C LYS A 296 -47.14 5.42 10.43
N ARG A 297 -47.43 6.36 9.50
CA ARG A 297 -46.48 6.74 8.45
C ARG A 297 -45.28 7.50 9.00
N ILE A 298 -45.48 8.35 10.00
CA ILE A 298 -44.39 9.06 10.70
C ILE A 298 -43.51 8.08 11.46
N GLU A 299 -44.14 7.14 12.21
CA GLU A 299 -43.41 6.07 12.92
C GLU A 299 -42.55 5.25 11.97
N TYR A 300 -43.12 4.81 10.84
CA TYR A 300 -42.35 4.06 9.81
C TYR A 300 -41.15 4.85 9.29
N SER A 301 -41.32 6.14 8.94
CA SER A 301 -40.24 7.00 8.45
C SER A 301 -39.20 7.26 9.53
N SER A 302 -39.61 7.42 10.80
CA SER A 302 -38.69 7.58 11.92
C SER A 302 -37.84 6.32 12.17
N GLN A 303 -38.47 5.13 12.19
CA GLN A 303 -37.77 3.85 12.31
C GLN A 303 -36.77 3.65 11.17
N ARG A 304 -37.14 4.02 9.93
CA ARG A 304 -36.22 3.95 8.78
C ARG A 304 -35.02 4.85 8.97
N MET A 305 -35.18 6.09 9.47
CA MET A 305 -34.06 6.98 9.77
C MET A 305 -33.15 6.43 10.88
N GLN A 306 -33.74 5.87 11.94
CA GLN A 306 -32.96 5.23 13.01
C GLN A 306 -32.10 4.07 12.49
N SER A 307 -32.68 3.22 11.63
CA SER A 307 -31.94 2.12 10.99
C SER A 307 -30.79 2.63 10.12
N LEU A 308 -31.00 3.69 9.33
CA LEU A 308 -29.96 4.32 8.52
C LEU A 308 -28.83 4.89 9.40
N LEU A 309 -29.16 5.57 10.50
CA LEU A 309 -28.16 6.06 11.45
C LEU A 309 -27.35 4.94 12.09
N ALA A 310 -27.99 3.84 12.47
CA ALA A 310 -27.30 2.65 13.00
C ALA A 310 -26.34 2.07 11.97
N TYR A 311 -26.73 1.94 10.70
CA TYR A 311 -25.84 1.50 9.62
C TYR A 311 -24.63 2.41 9.44
N ILE A 312 -24.82 3.72 9.51
CA ILE A 312 -23.74 4.71 9.41
C ILE A 312 -22.72 4.52 10.53
N LEU A 313 -23.21 4.38 11.77
CA LEU A 313 -22.36 4.17 12.94
C LEU A 313 -21.60 2.85 12.84
N ASP A 314 -22.25 1.78 12.39
CA ASP A 314 -21.62 0.47 12.19
C ASP A 314 -20.53 0.54 11.12
N VAL A 315 -20.78 1.15 9.97
CA VAL A 315 -19.77 1.35 8.91
C VAL A 315 -18.61 2.21 9.39
N SER A 316 -18.88 3.27 10.16
CA SER A 316 -17.85 4.14 10.74
C SER A 316 -16.94 3.36 11.70
N ARG A 317 -17.50 2.52 12.56
CA ARG A 317 -16.74 1.67 13.51
C ARG A 317 -15.89 0.64 12.78
N LEU A 318 -16.45 -0.03 11.76
CA LEU A 318 -15.72 -0.99 10.94
C LEU A 318 -14.52 -0.37 10.24
N ARG A 319 -14.68 0.87 9.73
CA ARG A 319 -13.59 1.60 9.05
C ARG A 319 -12.48 2.08 9.98
N THR A 320 -12.82 2.39 11.22
CA THR A 320 -11.81 2.82 12.21
C THR A 320 -11.08 1.65 12.87
N GLY A 321 -11.34 0.40 12.41
CA GLY A 321 -10.72 -0.79 12.98
C GLY A 321 -11.26 -1.15 14.39
N VAL A 322 -12.24 -0.41 14.90
CA VAL A 322 -12.83 -0.67 16.23
C VAL A 322 -13.70 -1.92 16.25
N GLY A 323 -14.19 -2.34 15.05
CA GLY A 323 -15.10 -3.46 14.92
C GLY A 323 -16.54 -3.14 15.39
N LEU A 324 -17.45 -4.11 15.23
CA LEU A 324 -18.80 -4.00 15.74
C LEU A 324 -18.82 -4.34 17.24
N ALA A 325 -19.59 -3.57 18.01
CA ALA A 325 -19.89 -3.96 19.39
C ALA A 325 -20.79 -5.22 19.36
N MET A 326 -20.37 -6.29 20.03
CA MET A 326 -21.09 -7.56 20.14
C MET A 326 -21.43 -7.83 21.60
N ASN A 327 -22.68 -8.22 21.85
CA ASN A 327 -23.17 -8.67 23.15
C ASN A 327 -23.55 -10.16 23.05
N VAL A 328 -22.54 -11.00 23.06
CA VAL A 328 -22.68 -12.44 22.78
C VAL A 328 -23.16 -13.18 24.03
N HIS A 329 -24.23 -13.97 23.92
CA HIS A 329 -24.77 -14.81 24.98
C HIS A 329 -25.38 -16.09 24.39
N THR A 330 -25.60 -17.09 25.24
CA THR A 330 -26.18 -18.36 24.81
C THR A 330 -27.70 -18.20 24.65
N ILE A 331 -28.18 -18.48 23.44
CA ILE A 331 -29.61 -18.39 23.09
C ILE A 331 -30.07 -19.66 22.37
N SER A 332 -31.36 -19.92 22.45
CA SER A 332 -32.04 -20.95 21.67
C SER A 332 -32.25 -20.44 20.25
N LEU A 333 -31.50 -20.97 19.29
CA LEU A 333 -31.42 -20.41 17.94
C LEU A 333 -32.69 -20.67 17.12
N ALA A 334 -33.33 -21.85 17.25
CA ALA A 334 -34.49 -22.20 16.44
C ALA A 334 -35.69 -21.27 16.69
N PRO A 335 -36.11 -20.95 17.95
CA PRO A 335 -37.18 -20.01 18.23
C PRO A 335 -36.89 -18.59 17.67
N LEU A 336 -35.65 -18.11 17.83
CA LEU A 336 -35.24 -16.80 17.30
C LEU A 336 -35.41 -16.74 15.79
N LEU A 337 -34.95 -17.77 15.08
CA LEU A 337 -35.05 -17.83 13.62
C LEU A 337 -36.52 -17.90 13.17
N TYR A 338 -37.35 -18.73 13.80
CA TYR A 338 -38.78 -18.81 13.48
C TYR A 338 -39.43 -17.45 13.64
N THR A 339 -39.25 -16.79 14.78
CA THR A 339 -39.84 -15.46 15.06
C THR A 339 -39.35 -14.44 14.03
N THR A 340 -38.07 -14.44 13.69
CA THR A 340 -37.46 -13.52 12.70
C THR A 340 -38.09 -13.70 11.32
N PHE A 341 -38.27 -14.94 10.86
CA PHE A 341 -38.87 -15.22 9.55
C PHE A 341 -40.35 -14.97 9.51
N GLU A 342 -41.11 -15.25 10.58
CA GLU A 342 -42.52 -14.90 10.71
C GLU A 342 -42.72 -13.39 10.60
N TRP A 343 -41.96 -12.57 11.34
CA TRP A 343 -42.01 -11.13 11.24
C TRP A 343 -41.66 -10.61 9.83
N ALA A 344 -40.66 -11.20 9.20
CA ALA A 344 -40.30 -10.85 7.82
C ALA A 344 -41.43 -11.17 6.82
N GLN A 345 -42.14 -12.29 6.99
CA GLN A 345 -43.28 -12.70 6.18
C GLN A 345 -44.49 -11.77 6.41
N GLU A 346 -44.80 -11.42 7.66
CA GLU A 346 -45.87 -10.49 8.01
C GLU A 346 -45.60 -9.07 7.48
N ALA A 347 -44.37 -8.61 7.56
CA ALA A 347 -43.96 -7.29 7.03
C ALA A 347 -44.07 -7.22 5.50
N HIS A 348 -44.00 -8.38 4.82
CA HIS A 348 -44.01 -8.46 3.35
C HIS A 348 -44.88 -9.61 2.82
N PRO A 349 -46.23 -9.50 2.96
CA PRO A 349 -47.18 -10.58 2.62
C PRO A 349 -47.15 -11.03 1.13
N GLY A 350 -46.61 -10.17 0.25
CA GLY A 350 -46.46 -10.49 -1.19
C GLY A 350 -45.19 -11.25 -1.55
N VAL A 351 -44.37 -11.60 -0.59
CA VAL A 351 -43.13 -12.37 -0.80
C VAL A 351 -43.31 -13.74 -0.17
N GLU A 352 -43.30 -14.78 -1.00
CA GLU A 352 -43.38 -16.16 -0.51
C GLU A 352 -42.01 -16.60 0.03
N MET A 353 -42.00 -17.16 1.26
CA MET A 353 -40.80 -17.75 1.86
C MET A 353 -41.03 -19.22 2.18
N ALA A 354 -40.07 -20.06 1.78
CA ALA A 354 -40.03 -21.48 2.13
C ALA A 354 -38.95 -21.65 3.23
N VAL A 355 -39.42 -21.86 4.48
CA VAL A 355 -38.55 -21.93 5.66
C VAL A 355 -38.37 -23.37 6.12
N GLU A 356 -37.12 -23.83 6.21
CA GLU A 356 -36.74 -25.15 6.68
C GLU A 356 -35.69 -24.98 7.81
N ILE A 357 -36.09 -25.15 9.04
CA ILE A 357 -35.23 -25.10 10.23
C ILE A 357 -35.14 -26.49 10.80
N GLY A 358 -33.93 -27.04 10.81
CA GLY A 358 -33.63 -28.33 11.44
C GLY A 358 -33.56 -28.22 12.97
N ASP A 359 -33.17 -29.30 13.61
CA ASP A 359 -32.89 -29.33 15.04
C ASP A 359 -31.60 -28.55 15.33
N LEU A 360 -31.76 -27.41 16.03
CA LEU A 360 -30.68 -26.50 16.40
C LEU A 360 -30.58 -26.42 17.92
N GLU A 361 -29.42 -26.69 18.44
CA GLU A 361 -29.13 -26.47 19.86
C GLU A 361 -28.89 -24.99 20.17
N ASP A 362 -28.68 -24.68 21.44
CA ASP A 362 -28.32 -23.35 21.88
C ASP A 362 -26.96 -22.92 21.29
N CYS A 363 -26.85 -21.67 20.86
CA CYS A 363 -25.65 -21.10 20.28
C CYS A 363 -25.21 -19.83 21.01
N LEU A 364 -23.91 -19.58 21.01
CA LEU A 364 -23.31 -18.36 21.55
C LEU A 364 -23.31 -17.26 20.48
N VAL A 365 -24.30 -16.40 20.50
CA VAL A 365 -24.46 -15.31 19.50
C VAL A 365 -25.03 -14.04 20.14
N ASP A 366 -24.90 -12.93 19.43
CA ASP A 366 -25.62 -11.69 19.72
C ASP A 366 -26.95 -11.71 18.95
N GLU A 367 -28.07 -11.77 19.68
CA GLU A 367 -29.43 -11.90 19.13
C GLU A 367 -29.77 -10.75 18.18
N ASP A 368 -29.57 -9.50 18.61
CA ASP A 368 -29.92 -8.31 17.84
C ASP A 368 -29.07 -8.25 16.55
N ARG A 369 -27.79 -8.56 16.65
CA ARG A 369 -26.89 -8.58 15.50
C ARG A 369 -27.20 -9.71 14.52
N LEU A 370 -27.55 -10.88 15.01
CA LEU A 370 -27.94 -12.00 14.14
C LEU A 370 -29.25 -11.69 13.40
N VAL A 371 -30.25 -11.13 14.08
CA VAL A 371 -31.50 -10.66 13.47
C VAL A 371 -31.24 -9.58 12.42
N GLN A 372 -30.34 -8.62 12.71
CA GLN A 372 -29.91 -7.60 11.76
C GLN A 372 -29.25 -8.23 10.51
N CYS A 373 -28.38 -9.20 10.71
CA CYS A 373 -27.69 -9.91 9.61
C CYS A 373 -28.70 -10.62 8.70
N ILE A 374 -29.61 -11.41 9.28
CA ILE A 374 -30.67 -12.14 8.56
C ILE A 374 -31.57 -11.17 7.81
N SER A 375 -32.00 -10.08 8.45
CA SER A 375 -32.86 -9.06 7.85
C SER A 375 -32.17 -8.40 6.64
N ASN A 376 -30.87 -8.15 6.70
CA ASN A 376 -30.09 -7.63 5.58
C ASN A 376 -30.04 -8.61 4.40
N LEU A 377 -29.84 -9.91 4.66
CA LEU A 377 -29.83 -10.95 3.64
C LEU A 377 -31.22 -11.15 3.02
N LEU A 378 -32.30 -11.16 3.80
CA LEU A 378 -33.66 -11.23 3.31
C LEU A 378 -34.03 -10.01 2.46
N SER A 379 -33.65 -8.82 2.90
CA SER A 379 -33.86 -7.58 2.16
C SER A 379 -33.11 -7.64 0.80
N ASN A 380 -31.88 -8.15 0.79
CA ASN A 380 -31.11 -8.36 -0.41
C ASN A 380 -31.79 -9.37 -1.36
N ALA A 381 -32.22 -10.52 -0.85
CA ALA A 381 -32.92 -11.54 -1.61
C ALA A 381 -34.21 -10.99 -2.26
N ARG A 382 -34.98 -10.19 -1.51
CA ARG A 382 -36.22 -9.54 -1.98
C ARG A 382 -35.96 -8.50 -3.08
N HIS A 383 -34.91 -7.69 -2.95
CA HIS A 383 -34.65 -6.61 -3.91
C HIS A 383 -33.97 -7.10 -5.19
N HIS A 384 -33.16 -8.14 -5.10
CA HIS A 384 -32.36 -8.65 -6.21
C HIS A 384 -32.87 -9.95 -6.80
N GLY A 385 -33.74 -10.67 -6.10
CA GLY A 385 -34.32 -11.92 -6.53
C GLY A 385 -35.49 -11.76 -7.52
N ASP A 386 -35.81 -12.86 -8.21
CA ASP A 386 -37.06 -12.98 -8.99
C ASP A 386 -38.20 -13.41 -8.07
N MET A 387 -39.06 -12.47 -7.69
CA MET A 387 -40.14 -12.67 -6.73
C MET A 387 -41.28 -13.58 -7.23
N ARG A 388 -41.18 -14.13 -8.44
CA ARG A 388 -42.06 -15.19 -8.91
C ARG A 388 -41.75 -16.56 -8.29
N PHE A 389 -40.62 -16.65 -7.62
CA PHE A 389 -40.15 -17.84 -6.90
C PHE A 389 -40.00 -17.51 -5.42
N PRO A 390 -40.28 -18.49 -4.53
CA PRO A 390 -40.11 -18.27 -3.10
C PRO A 390 -38.64 -18.06 -2.72
N ILE A 391 -38.41 -17.22 -1.70
CA ILE A 391 -37.12 -17.13 -1.03
C ILE A 391 -36.99 -18.39 -0.18
N GLN A 392 -35.95 -19.19 -0.43
CA GLN A 392 -35.69 -20.39 0.37
C GLN A 392 -34.78 -20.01 1.56
N VAL A 393 -35.21 -20.39 2.73
CA VAL A 393 -34.46 -20.21 3.97
C VAL A 393 -34.23 -21.57 4.60
N SER A 394 -32.97 -21.89 4.91
CA SER A 394 -32.65 -23.13 5.60
C SER A 394 -31.64 -22.86 6.74
N ALA A 395 -31.88 -23.49 7.87
CA ALA A 395 -30.94 -23.52 8.98
C ALA A 395 -30.70 -24.96 9.42
N ARG A 396 -29.46 -25.41 9.40
CA ARG A 396 -29.09 -26.79 9.70
C ARG A 396 -27.78 -26.83 10.51
N ARG A 397 -27.70 -27.76 11.41
CA ARG A 397 -26.47 -28.10 12.13
C ARG A 397 -25.68 -29.18 11.37
N SER A 398 -24.37 -29.02 11.29
CA SER A 398 -23.44 -30.01 10.75
C SER A 398 -22.20 -30.06 11.62
N GLY A 399 -22.12 -31.04 12.52
CA GLY A 399 -21.09 -31.10 13.55
C GLY A 399 -21.12 -29.88 14.48
N ASP A 400 -20.00 -29.23 14.65
CA ASP A 400 -19.85 -28.02 15.50
C ASP A 400 -20.19 -26.72 14.76
N GLN A 401 -20.87 -26.81 13.63
CA GLN A 401 -21.24 -25.63 12.85
C GLN A 401 -22.75 -25.55 12.62
N VAL A 402 -23.28 -24.35 12.73
CA VAL A 402 -24.65 -24.03 12.30
C VAL A 402 -24.56 -23.25 11.01
N ARG A 403 -25.27 -23.70 9.97
CA ARG A 403 -25.32 -23.06 8.65
C ARG A 403 -26.72 -22.49 8.44
N ILE A 404 -26.81 -21.17 8.32
CA ILE A 404 -28.03 -20.45 7.99
C ILE A 404 -27.90 -19.94 6.56
N ALA A 405 -28.73 -20.45 5.64
CA ALA A 405 -28.67 -20.10 4.24
C ALA A 405 -29.97 -19.44 3.76
N ILE A 406 -29.82 -18.33 3.02
CA ILE A 406 -30.90 -17.62 2.34
C ILE A 406 -30.61 -17.68 0.85
N THR A 407 -31.56 -18.25 0.08
CA THR A 407 -31.39 -18.51 -1.36
C THR A 407 -32.53 -17.85 -2.12
N ASN A 408 -32.19 -17.13 -3.18
CA ASN A 408 -33.17 -16.53 -4.08
C ASN A 408 -32.86 -16.80 -5.55
N ARG A 409 -33.92 -16.89 -6.38
CA ARG A 409 -33.79 -17.03 -7.83
C ARG A 409 -33.17 -15.76 -8.44
N ILE A 410 -32.14 -15.94 -9.30
CA ILE A 410 -31.53 -14.85 -10.06
C ILE A 410 -32.48 -14.49 -11.22
N PRO A 411 -32.84 -13.21 -11.41
CA PRO A 411 -33.67 -12.80 -12.53
C PRO A 411 -33.03 -13.10 -13.88
N ALA A 412 -33.82 -13.52 -14.86
CA ALA A 412 -33.33 -13.83 -16.19
C ALA A 412 -32.56 -12.64 -16.82
N GLY A 413 -31.40 -12.92 -17.38
CA GLY A 413 -30.54 -11.91 -18.01
C GLY A 413 -29.66 -11.09 -17.03
N VAL A 414 -29.71 -11.38 -15.73
CA VAL A 414 -28.84 -10.76 -14.71
C VAL A 414 -27.60 -11.63 -14.53
N ALA A 415 -26.42 -11.04 -14.73
CA ALA A 415 -25.17 -11.71 -14.39
C ALA A 415 -24.95 -11.64 -12.86
N PHE A 416 -24.79 -12.81 -12.24
CA PHE A 416 -24.39 -12.92 -10.84
C PHE A 416 -23.05 -13.66 -10.77
N THR A 417 -22.05 -13.00 -10.23
CA THR A 417 -20.73 -13.59 -9.98
C THR A 417 -20.52 -13.63 -8.46
N PRO A 418 -20.36 -14.81 -7.87
CA PRO A 418 -19.98 -14.92 -6.48
C PRO A 418 -18.67 -14.15 -6.22
N GLY A 419 -18.64 -13.38 -5.15
CA GLY A 419 -17.47 -12.59 -4.79
C GLY A 419 -17.47 -12.30 -3.29
N PRO A 420 -16.34 -11.86 -2.73
CA PRO A 420 -16.27 -11.54 -1.31
C PRO A 420 -17.21 -10.38 -0.98
N MET A 421 -17.98 -10.52 0.10
CA MET A 421 -18.88 -9.49 0.64
C MET A 421 -18.13 -8.34 1.34
N THR A 422 -16.84 -8.16 1.04
CA THR A 422 -15.93 -7.32 1.82
C THR A 422 -15.90 -5.84 1.44
N SER A 423 -16.48 -5.47 0.29
CA SER A 423 -16.45 -4.07 -0.16
C SER A 423 -17.80 -3.39 0.10
N PRO A 424 -17.83 -2.28 0.85
CA PRO A 424 -19.02 -1.46 0.96
C PRO A 424 -19.33 -0.85 -0.42
N PHE A 425 -20.63 -0.66 -0.73
CA PHE A 425 -21.10 -0.06 -1.99
C PHE A 425 -20.85 -0.87 -3.26
N ASN A 426 -20.69 -2.18 -3.17
CA ASN A 426 -20.59 -3.01 -4.37
C ASN A 426 -21.94 -3.11 -5.11
N VAL A 427 -22.38 -1.96 -5.64
CA VAL A 427 -23.61 -1.83 -6.48
C VAL A 427 -23.30 -2.23 -7.94
N ALA A 428 -22.06 -2.65 -8.19
CA ALA A 428 -21.49 -2.68 -9.54
C ALA A 428 -22.00 -3.78 -10.48
N SER A 429 -22.81 -4.73 -10.04
CA SER A 429 -23.16 -5.84 -10.92
C SER A 429 -24.64 -5.96 -11.33
N SER A 430 -25.55 -5.18 -10.79
CA SER A 430 -26.93 -5.24 -11.28
C SER A 430 -27.47 -3.86 -11.66
N ARG A 431 -27.36 -3.49 -12.92
CA ARG A 431 -28.20 -2.48 -13.56
C ARG A 431 -29.66 -2.95 -13.57
N ASN A 432 -30.25 -3.20 -12.40
CA ASN A 432 -31.66 -3.44 -12.30
C ASN A 432 -32.36 -2.08 -12.14
N PRO A 433 -33.13 -1.60 -13.15
CA PRO A 433 -33.81 -0.29 -13.08
C PRO A 433 -34.80 -0.17 -11.92
N ARG A 434 -35.17 -1.28 -11.30
CA ARG A 434 -36.09 -1.34 -10.16
C ARG A 434 -35.42 -1.04 -8.81
N ASN A 435 -34.11 -0.96 -8.76
CA ASN A 435 -33.37 -0.88 -7.49
C ASN A 435 -32.70 0.49 -7.32
N LYS A 436 -33.50 1.55 -7.15
CA LYS A 436 -33.03 2.90 -6.86
C LYS A 436 -32.85 3.23 -5.36
N THR A 437 -33.11 2.29 -4.46
CA THR A 437 -33.32 2.61 -3.03
C THR A 437 -32.44 1.86 -2.03
N GLY A 438 -31.36 1.22 -2.44
CA GLY A 438 -30.47 0.48 -1.53
C GLY A 438 -29.07 1.07 -1.44
N LEU A 439 -28.57 1.38 -0.24
CA LEU A 439 -27.22 1.87 0.06
C LEU A 439 -26.08 0.92 -0.36
N GLY A 440 -26.38 -0.34 -0.73
CA GLY A 440 -25.36 -1.37 -0.98
C GLY A 440 -24.55 -1.75 0.27
N LEU A 441 -25.02 -1.34 1.46
CA LEU A 441 -24.33 -1.59 2.74
C LEU A 441 -24.80 -2.87 3.43
N GLY A 442 -25.98 -3.38 3.08
CA GLY A 442 -26.59 -4.51 3.79
C GLY A 442 -25.71 -5.77 3.80
N LEU A 443 -25.13 -6.14 2.63
CA LEU A 443 -24.23 -7.29 2.54
C LEU A 443 -22.91 -7.05 3.27
N TYR A 444 -22.37 -5.86 3.21
CA TYR A 444 -21.14 -5.51 3.94
C TYR A 444 -21.33 -5.62 5.46
N ILE A 445 -22.45 -5.12 5.98
CA ILE A 445 -22.78 -5.21 7.40
C ILE A 445 -23.09 -6.67 7.79
N ALA A 446 -23.81 -7.42 6.95
CA ALA A 446 -24.09 -8.84 7.19
C ALA A 446 -22.77 -9.65 7.26
N ASN A 447 -21.81 -9.37 6.37
CA ASN A 447 -20.46 -9.95 6.43
C ASN A 447 -19.74 -9.61 7.74
N ALA A 448 -19.73 -8.34 8.12
CA ALA A 448 -19.07 -7.88 9.33
C ALA A 448 -19.68 -8.48 10.60
N ILE A 449 -21.02 -8.63 10.64
CA ILE A 449 -21.71 -9.30 11.75
C ILE A 449 -21.33 -10.79 11.79
N ALA A 450 -21.39 -11.50 10.66
CA ALA A 450 -21.03 -12.91 10.60
C ALA A 450 -19.61 -13.16 11.13
N VAL A 451 -18.64 -12.36 10.68
CA VAL A 451 -17.26 -12.41 11.15
C VAL A 451 -17.14 -12.06 12.64
N GLY A 452 -17.86 -11.01 13.09
CA GLY A 452 -17.88 -10.60 14.50
C GLY A 452 -18.47 -11.65 15.45
N LEU A 453 -19.38 -12.49 14.96
CA LEU A 453 -19.92 -13.67 15.67
C LEU A 453 -18.97 -14.90 15.61
N GLY A 454 -17.74 -14.74 15.09
CA GLY A 454 -16.79 -15.85 14.92
C GLY A 454 -17.15 -16.79 13.79
N GLY A 455 -18.07 -16.41 12.91
CA GLY A 455 -18.54 -17.18 11.78
C GLY A 455 -17.84 -16.82 10.45
N THR A 456 -18.22 -17.56 9.41
CA THR A 456 -17.75 -17.34 8.05
C THR A 456 -18.92 -17.11 7.11
N PRO A 457 -18.99 -15.96 6.42
CA PRO A 457 -19.98 -15.73 5.39
C PRO A 457 -19.53 -16.37 4.07
N GLU A 458 -20.45 -17.04 3.38
CA GLU A 458 -20.24 -17.67 2.08
C GLU A 458 -21.26 -17.16 1.07
N VAL A 459 -20.86 -16.96 -0.18
CA VAL A 459 -21.73 -16.57 -1.29
C VAL A 459 -21.48 -17.49 -2.45
N ASP A 460 -22.51 -18.24 -2.83
CA ASP A 460 -22.42 -19.21 -3.89
C ASP A 460 -23.51 -18.97 -4.97
N ARG A 461 -23.23 -19.44 -6.18
CA ARG A 461 -24.22 -19.63 -7.20
C ARG A 461 -24.53 -21.11 -7.32
N VAL A 462 -25.78 -21.47 -7.11
CA VAL A 462 -26.26 -22.84 -7.22
C VAL A 462 -27.27 -22.90 -8.36
N SER A 463 -26.85 -23.33 -9.54
CA SER A 463 -27.63 -23.28 -10.77
C SER A 463 -28.06 -21.84 -11.11
N ASP A 464 -29.38 -21.57 -11.05
CA ASP A 464 -29.96 -20.25 -11.29
C ASP A 464 -30.26 -19.46 -10.02
N ASP A 465 -29.76 -19.93 -8.88
CA ASP A 465 -30.02 -19.30 -7.58
C ASP A 465 -28.75 -18.68 -7.00
N ALA A 466 -28.92 -17.55 -6.33
CA ALA A 466 -27.92 -16.94 -5.46
C ALA A 466 -28.14 -17.42 -4.02
N ARG A 467 -27.13 -17.98 -3.39
CA ARG A 467 -27.16 -18.46 -2.02
C ARG A 467 -26.19 -17.67 -1.16
N PHE A 468 -26.70 -17.14 -0.07
CA PHE A 468 -25.94 -16.47 0.99
C PHE A 468 -25.99 -17.32 2.25
N THR A 469 -24.86 -17.76 2.74
CA THR A 469 -24.75 -18.63 3.92
C THR A 469 -23.93 -17.97 5.00
N ILE A 470 -24.44 -18.01 6.24
CA ILE A 470 -23.68 -17.68 7.45
C ILE A 470 -23.33 -19.01 8.11
N VAL A 471 -22.05 -19.28 8.29
CA VAL A 471 -21.56 -20.44 9.02
C VAL A 471 -21.11 -19.96 10.39
N LEU A 472 -21.82 -20.32 11.43
CA LEU A 472 -21.47 -20.02 12.83
C LEU A 472 -20.76 -21.22 13.44
N ASN A 473 -19.66 -20.97 14.16
CA ASN A 473 -18.97 -22.02 14.91
C ASN A 473 -19.61 -22.13 16.29
N ASP A 474 -20.04 -23.33 16.65
CA ASP A 474 -20.57 -23.59 17.98
C ASP A 474 -19.41 -23.75 18.98
N THR A 475 -19.19 -22.73 19.78
CA THR A 475 -18.17 -22.74 20.84
C THR A 475 -18.68 -23.28 22.17
N SER A 476 -19.93 -23.78 22.23
CA SER A 476 -20.51 -24.32 23.47
C SER A 476 -19.83 -25.59 23.97
N SER A 477 -19.10 -26.32 23.09
CA SER A 477 -18.38 -27.56 23.43
C SER A 477 -16.98 -27.35 24.02
N SER A 478 -16.40 -26.14 24.05
CA SER A 478 -15.01 -25.90 24.49
C SER A 478 -14.84 -25.41 25.93
N THR A 479 -15.91 -25.24 26.72
CA THR A 479 -15.82 -24.87 28.15
C THR A 479 -15.73 -26.03 29.14
N GLY A 480 -15.51 -27.24 28.65
CA GLY A 480 -15.39 -28.42 29.49
C GLY A 480 -13.99 -29.07 29.50
N THR A 481 -12.92 -28.31 29.82
CA THR A 481 -11.67 -28.88 30.40
C THR A 481 -10.63 -27.76 30.57
N ALA A 482 -10.71 -27.05 31.67
CA ALA A 482 -9.53 -26.42 32.27
C ALA A 482 -9.73 -26.50 33.79
N ASN A 483 -9.25 -27.60 34.35
CA ASN A 483 -8.91 -27.73 35.77
C ASN A 483 -7.49 -27.24 35.98
#